data_bfe2f05627fc682ea17422eb45cbf86c
#
_entry.id   bfe2f05627fc682ea17422eb45cbf86c
#
_cell.length_a   1.000
_cell.length_b   1.000
_cell.length_c   1.000
_cell.angle_alpha   90.00
_cell.angle_beta   90.00
_cell.angle_gamma   90.00
#
_symmetry.space_group_name_H-M   'P 1'
#
loop_
_entity.id
_entity.type
_entity.pdbx_description
1 polymer ?
#
loop_
_entity_poly.entity_id
_entity_poly.type
_entity_poly.pdbx_seq_one_letter_code
_entity_poly.pdbx_strand_id
1 'polypeptide(L)'
;GSRIIILSLAAKERYFVEEFSGDNVYHELYEPKKYRDKNSKIYQFFTHARLYSFNSKYYNNFTSYWRMQYFNSRESISFVKKILDLILRSTIFILSRSMVARKIFTNIESLITQEVHRPIFRKYNPDIVITTSMGTLPYDRFIMQEAKKNGSKIVSLILSWDNTTTKGISGAPVDYVVAWTEIMRNELIKYHDLMSNRIFVGGVVQYEEYFKKDNLVTKKDLFKKLDLAMD
;
A
#
# COMPACT_ATOMS: atom_id res chain seq x y z
N GLY A 1 -2.80 0.32 29.54
CA GLY A 1 -1.82 0.15 28.45
C GLY A 1 -2.51 -0.02 27.12
N SER A 2 -1.81 0.21 26.03
CA SER A 2 -2.35 -0.01 24.67
C SER A 2 -2.42 -1.49 24.35
N ARG A 3 -3.47 -1.91 23.65
CA ARG A 3 -3.56 -3.26 23.06
C ARG A 3 -3.01 -3.24 21.66
N ILE A 4 -2.22 -4.22 21.29
CA ILE A 4 -1.64 -4.39 19.96
C ILE A 4 -2.28 -5.63 19.33
N ILE A 5 -2.85 -5.47 18.15
CA ILE A 5 -3.43 -6.57 17.38
C ILE A 5 -2.60 -6.75 16.11
N ILE A 6 -1.94 -7.88 15.98
CA ILE A 6 -1.11 -8.21 14.82
C ILE A 6 -1.94 -9.07 13.86
N LEU A 7 -2.12 -8.57 12.65
CA LEU A 7 -2.74 -9.32 11.57
C LEU A 7 -1.65 -9.99 10.72
N SER A 8 -1.60 -11.30 10.72
CA SER A 8 -0.60 -12.07 9.96
C SER A 8 -1.26 -13.06 8.99
N LEU A 9 -0.57 -13.35 7.88
CA LEU A 9 -0.97 -14.44 6.99
C LEU A 9 -0.77 -15.78 7.70
N ALA A 10 -1.65 -16.76 7.46
CA ALA A 10 -1.56 -18.10 8.04
C ALA A 10 -0.17 -18.75 7.89
N ALA A 11 0.50 -18.55 6.76
CA ALA A 11 1.85 -19.07 6.52
C ALA A 11 2.94 -18.42 7.40
N LYS A 12 2.64 -17.31 8.08
CA LYS A 12 3.57 -16.56 8.92
C LYS A 12 3.10 -16.44 10.38
N GLU A 13 1.93 -16.96 10.69
CA GLU A 13 1.30 -16.83 12.02
C GLU A 13 2.22 -17.29 13.14
N ARG A 14 2.78 -18.49 13.01
CA ARG A 14 3.68 -19.07 14.03
C ARG A 14 4.88 -18.16 14.31
N TYR A 15 5.55 -17.64 13.25
CA TYR A 15 6.67 -16.73 13.40
C TYR A 15 6.28 -15.46 14.17
N PHE A 16 5.13 -14.86 13.82
CA PHE A 16 4.70 -13.63 14.48
C PHE A 16 4.31 -13.86 15.94
N VAL A 17 3.70 -15.00 16.28
CA VAL A 17 3.35 -15.38 17.65
C VAL A 17 4.61 -15.61 18.48
N GLU A 18 5.62 -16.29 17.93
CA GLU A 18 6.89 -16.56 18.62
C GLU A 18 7.71 -15.29 18.85
N GLU A 19 7.77 -14.40 17.85
CA GLU A 19 8.63 -13.21 17.87
C GLU A 19 8.00 -12.02 18.63
N PHE A 20 6.68 -11.86 18.55
CA PHE A 20 5.97 -10.69 19.08
C PHE A 20 4.91 -11.09 20.12
N SER A 21 5.30 -11.86 21.13
CA SER A 21 4.42 -12.21 22.24
C SER A 21 4.51 -11.17 23.37
N GLY A 22 3.40 -10.98 24.10
CA GLY A 22 3.33 -10.10 25.27
C GLY A 22 1.92 -10.00 25.83
N ASP A 23 1.78 -9.53 27.07
CA ASP A 23 0.49 -9.50 27.80
C ASP A 23 -0.62 -8.73 27.07
N ASN A 24 -0.26 -7.73 26.26
CA ASN A 24 -1.20 -6.90 25.52
C ASN A 24 -1.14 -7.10 24.00
N VAL A 25 -0.52 -8.17 23.53
CA VAL A 25 -0.37 -8.50 22.12
C VAL A 25 -1.32 -9.63 21.75
N TYR A 26 -2.13 -9.41 20.74
CA TYR A 26 -3.12 -10.35 20.22
C TYR A 26 -2.81 -10.66 18.76
N HIS A 27 -2.97 -11.92 18.37
CA HIS A 27 -2.71 -12.36 17.00
C HIS A 27 -4.02 -12.77 16.33
N GLU A 28 -4.26 -12.27 15.15
CA GLU A 28 -5.43 -12.60 14.33
C GLU A 28 -5.00 -12.89 12.90
N LEU A 29 -5.76 -13.74 12.24
CA LEU A 29 -5.47 -14.10 10.85
C LEU A 29 -5.87 -12.99 9.89
N TYR A 30 -4.93 -12.59 9.06
CA TYR A 30 -5.19 -11.79 7.88
C TYR A 30 -5.53 -12.68 6.70
N GLU A 31 -6.75 -12.59 6.22
CA GLU A 31 -7.29 -13.46 5.17
C GLU A 31 -7.58 -12.70 3.86
N PRO A 32 -6.56 -12.17 3.16
CA PRO A 32 -6.76 -11.35 1.97
C PRO A 32 -7.44 -12.10 0.83
N LYS A 33 -7.37 -13.43 0.81
CA LYS A 33 -8.05 -14.27 -0.19
C LYS A 33 -9.58 -14.24 -0.04
N LYS A 34 -10.08 -13.92 1.13
CA LYS A 34 -11.52 -13.77 1.39
C LYS A 34 -12.10 -12.48 0.80
N TYR A 35 -11.29 -11.50 0.45
CA TYR A 35 -11.75 -10.41 -0.40
C TYR A 35 -12.08 -10.98 -1.77
N ARG A 36 -13.35 -11.35 -1.93
CA ARG A 36 -13.86 -12.20 -2.99
C ARG A 36 -13.39 -11.74 -4.33
N ASP A 37 -13.49 -10.65 -4.75
CA ASP A 37 -13.31 -10.21 -6.11
C ASP A 37 -12.08 -9.33 -6.36
N LYS A 38 -10.98 -9.57 -5.60
CA LYS A 38 -9.73 -8.85 -5.89
C LYS A 38 -9.27 -9.00 -7.35
N ASN A 39 -9.70 -10.09 -8.00
CA ASN A 39 -9.46 -10.38 -9.41
C ASN A 39 -10.69 -10.05 -10.28
N SER A 40 -11.78 -9.53 -9.74
CA SER A 40 -12.94 -9.13 -10.52
C SER A 40 -12.58 -7.98 -11.48
N LYS A 41 -13.30 -7.90 -12.57
CA LYS A 41 -13.14 -6.82 -13.57
C LYS A 41 -13.31 -5.43 -12.94
N ILE A 42 -14.18 -5.31 -11.92
CA ILE A 42 -14.42 -4.06 -11.20
C ILE A 42 -13.16 -3.63 -10.44
N TYR A 43 -12.57 -4.51 -9.62
CA TYR A 43 -11.35 -4.17 -8.88
C TYR A 43 -10.15 -3.95 -9.80
N GLN A 44 -10.06 -4.70 -10.90
CA GLN A 44 -9.06 -4.44 -11.94
C GLN A 44 -9.23 -3.05 -12.56
N PHE A 45 -10.46 -2.63 -12.84
CA PHE A 45 -10.75 -1.29 -13.34
C PHE A 45 -10.25 -0.22 -12.36
N PHE A 46 -10.60 -0.30 -11.08
CA PHE A 46 -10.14 0.63 -10.05
C PHE A 46 -8.60 0.65 -9.94
N THR A 47 -7.98 -0.51 -9.99
CA THR A 47 -6.50 -0.65 -9.91
C THR A 47 -5.81 0.00 -11.12
N HIS A 48 -6.26 -0.31 -12.33
CA HIS A 48 -5.69 0.26 -13.55
C HIS A 48 -5.94 1.77 -13.65
N ALA A 49 -7.14 2.23 -13.27
CA ALA A 49 -7.44 3.66 -13.26
C ALA A 49 -6.50 4.44 -12.34
N ARG A 50 -6.22 3.94 -11.12
CA ARG A 50 -5.25 4.56 -10.20
C ARG A 50 -3.82 4.51 -10.71
N LEU A 51 -3.38 3.32 -11.15
CA LEU A 51 -2.02 3.13 -11.63
C LEU A 51 -1.72 4.05 -12.81
N TYR A 52 -2.63 4.09 -13.78
CA TYR A 52 -2.39 4.83 -15.03
C TYR A 52 -2.74 6.32 -14.95
N SER A 53 -3.56 6.76 -13.98
CA SER A 53 -3.81 8.18 -13.76
C SER A 53 -2.62 8.92 -13.17
N PHE A 54 -1.82 8.26 -12.36
CA PHE A 54 -0.58 8.79 -11.82
C PHE A 54 0.36 9.24 -12.95
N ASN A 55 0.48 8.41 -13.95
CA ASN A 55 1.34 8.62 -15.11
C ASN A 55 1.02 9.80 -16.00
N SER A 56 -0.26 9.94 -16.26
CA SER A 56 -0.77 10.93 -17.20
C SER A 56 -0.45 12.37 -16.77
N LYS A 57 -0.23 12.58 -15.45
CA LYS A 57 0.07 13.88 -14.85
C LYS A 57 1.57 14.14 -14.67
N TYR A 58 2.37 13.13 -14.38
CA TYR A 58 3.72 13.31 -13.85
C TYR A 58 4.86 12.70 -14.69
N TYR A 59 4.57 12.23 -15.90
CA TYR A 59 5.58 11.64 -16.80
C TYR A 59 6.47 10.57 -16.14
N ASN A 60 5.85 9.62 -15.47
CA ASN A 60 6.60 8.49 -14.92
C ASN A 60 6.81 7.44 -16.02
N ASN A 61 8.06 7.29 -16.47
CA ASN A 61 8.41 6.36 -17.55
C ASN A 61 8.03 4.92 -17.27
N PHE A 62 8.15 4.47 -16.01
CA PHE A 62 7.84 3.10 -15.63
C PHE A 62 6.36 2.76 -15.85
N THR A 63 5.47 3.55 -15.29
CA THR A 63 4.04 3.32 -15.43
C THR A 63 3.53 3.71 -16.83
N SER A 64 4.20 4.61 -17.57
CA SER A 64 3.92 4.93 -18.99
C SER A 64 4.12 3.71 -19.87
N TYR A 65 5.20 2.98 -19.65
CA TYR A 65 5.49 1.76 -20.39
C TYR A 65 4.37 0.71 -20.16
N TRP A 66 4.00 0.44 -18.92
CA TRP A 66 2.93 -0.52 -18.59
C TRP A 66 1.57 -0.10 -19.13
N ARG A 67 1.26 1.19 -19.10
CA ARG A 67 0.03 1.72 -19.70
C ARG A 67 0.02 1.50 -21.21
N MET A 68 1.10 1.81 -21.87
CA MET A 68 1.25 1.61 -23.32
C MET A 68 1.09 0.12 -23.67
N GLN A 69 1.77 -0.77 -22.98
CA GLN A 69 1.64 -2.21 -23.17
C GLN A 69 0.20 -2.71 -22.95
N TYR A 70 -0.46 -2.26 -21.89
CA TYR A 70 -1.83 -2.63 -21.60
C TYR A 70 -2.79 -2.23 -22.73
N PHE A 71 -2.67 -1.03 -23.27
CA PHE A 71 -3.57 -0.58 -24.33
C PHE A 71 -3.19 -1.14 -25.71
N ASN A 72 -1.91 -1.32 -26.02
CA ASN A 72 -1.47 -1.91 -27.29
C ASN A 72 -1.84 -3.39 -27.39
N SER A 73 -1.78 -4.15 -26.32
CA SER A 73 -2.21 -5.57 -26.29
C SER A 73 -3.72 -5.76 -26.58
N ARG A 74 -4.48 -4.67 -26.71
CA ARG A 74 -5.95 -4.66 -26.87
C ARG A 74 -6.44 -4.17 -28.23
N GLU A 75 -5.57 -4.02 -29.20
CA GLU A 75 -5.93 -3.48 -30.52
C GLU A 75 -6.96 -4.32 -31.29
N SER A 76 -7.01 -5.64 -31.05
CA SER A 76 -7.92 -6.59 -31.73
C SER A 76 -9.12 -7.03 -30.89
N ILE A 77 -9.73 -6.12 -30.13
CA ILE A 77 -10.80 -6.46 -29.19
C ILE A 77 -12.21 -6.18 -29.71
N SER A 78 -13.20 -6.91 -29.15
CA SER A 78 -14.61 -6.75 -29.45
C SER A 78 -15.13 -5.34 -29.16
N PHE A 79 -16.24 -4.93 -29.79
CA PHE A 79 -16.87 -3.62 -29.61
C PHE A 79 -17.14 -3.26 -28.14
N VAL A 80 -17.66 -4.21 -27.36
CA VAL A 80 -17.90 -4.01 -25.91
C VAL A 80 -16.62 -3.67 -25.17
N LYS A 81 -15.52 -4.36 -25.46
CA LYS A 81 -14.22 -4.07 -24.85
C LYS A 81 -13.68 -2.69 -25.25
N LYS A 82 -13.95 -2.24 -26.48
CA LYS A 82 -13.58 -0.87 -26.91
C LYS A 82 -14.30 0.20 -26.08
N ILE A 83 -15.60 0.00 -25.78
CA ILE A 83 -16.35 0.90 -24.90
C ILE A 83 -15.74 0.92 -23.49
N LEU A 84 -15.44 -0.25 -22.91
CA LEU A 84 -14.82 -0.33 -21.59
C LEU A 84 -13.44 0.34 -21.55
N ASP A 85 -12.65 0.22 -22.61
CA ASP A 85 -11.37 0.92 -22.73
C ASP A 85 -11.55 2.43 -22.83
N LEU A 86 -12.57 2.90 -23.55
CA LEU A 86 -12.88 4.32 -23.60
C LEU A 86 -13.26 4.87 -22.23
N ILE A 87 -14.09 4.14 -21.48
CA ILE A 87 -14.47 4.50 -20.11
C ILE A 87 -13.22 4.55 -19.22
N LEU A 88 -12.34 3.56 -19.29
CA LEU A 88 -11.10 3.55 -18.53
C LEU A 88 -10.18 4.73 -18.88
N ARG A 89 -10.01 5.02 -20.17
CA ARG A 89 -9.19 6.18 -20.64
C ARG A 89 -9.76 7.50 -20.13
N SER A 90 -11.09 7.69 -20.22
CA SER A 90 -11.78 8.87 -19.71
C SER A 90 -11.61 9.01 -18.20
N THR A 91 -11.76 7.92 -17.47
CA THR A 91 -11.54 7.89 -16.02
C THR A 91 -10.11 8.28 -15.68
N ILE A 92 -9.11 7.68 -16.34
CA ILE A 92 -7.69 8.02 -16.17
C ILE A 92 -7.45 9.53 -16.42
N PHE A 93 -8.03 10.06 -17.48
CA PHE A 93 -7.93 11.48 -17.81
C PHE A 93 -8.47 12.39 -16.70
N ILE A 94 -9.65 12.09 -16.17
CA ILE A 94 -10.29 12.84 -15.09
C ILE A 94 -9.49 12.73 -13.80
N LEU A 95 -9.12 11.51 -13.40
CA LEU A 95 -8.35 11.27 -12.16
C LEU A 95 -6.97 11.93 -12.20
N SER A 96 -6.33 11.99 -13.37
CA SER A 96 -5.01 12.63 -13.50
C SER A 96 -5.05 14.14 -13.28
N ARG A 97 -6.22 14.77 -13.37
CA ARG A 97 -6.38 16.23 -13.31
C ARG A 97 -7.10 16.74 -12.07
N SER A 98 -7.89 15.90 -11.39
CA SER A 98 -8.78 16.34 -10.32
C SER A 98 -8.57 15.57 -9.02
N MET A 99 -8.11 16.27 -7.98
CA MET A 99 -8.04 15.73 -6.61
C MET A 99 -9.43 15.33 -6.09
N VAL A 100 -10.46 16.11 -6.39
CA VAL A 100 -11.83 15.80 -5.98
C VAL A 100 -12.31 14.51 -6.63
N ALA A 101 -12.05 14.33 -7.92
CA ALA A 101 -12.39 13.10 -8.62
C ALA A 101 -11.65 11.89 -8.01
N ARG A 102 -10.38 12.01 -7.64
CA ARG A 102 -9.63 10.95 -6.95
C ARG A 102 -10.27 10.57 -5.62
N LYS A 103 -10.68 11.55 -4.81
CA LYS A 103 -11.37 11.30 -3.53
C LYS A 103 -12.71 10.60 -3.74
N ILE A 104 -13.53 11.09 -4.69
CA ILE A 104 -14.81 10.45 -5.02
C ILE A 104 -14.60 9.01 -5.49
N PHE A 105 -13.63 8.80 -6.38
CA PHE A 105 -13.29 7.48 -6.91
C PHE A 105 -12.89 6.48 -5.82
N THR A 106 -12.04 6.92 -4.88
CA THR A 106 -11.65 6.10 -3.72
C THR A 106 -12.83 5.80 -2.79
N ASN A 107 -13.73 6.78 -2.59
CA ASN A 107 -14.93 6.57 -1.78
C ASN A 107 -15.89 5.57 -2.43
N ILE A 108 -16.12 5.66 -3.75
CA ILE A 108 -16.95 4.69 -4.49
C ILE A 108 -16.38 3.28 -4.34
N GLU A 109 -15.08 3.11 -4.51
CA GLU A 109 -14.45 1.80 -4.30
C GLU A 109 -14.62 1.31 -2.86
N SER A 110 -14.48 2.19 -1.88
CA SER A 110 -14.70 1.83 -0.48
C SER A 110 -16.12 1.32 -0.23
N LEU A 111 -17.15 1.90 -0.85
CA LEU A 111 -18.54 1.44 -0.69
C LEU A 111 -18.76 0.01 -1.16
N ILE A 112 -18.10 -0.40 -2.24
CA ILE A 112 -18.22 -1.76 -2.81
C ILE A 112 -17.26 -2.78 -2.16
N THR A 113 -16.29 -2.34 -1.39
CA THR A 113 -15.32 -3.22 -0.73
C THR A 113 -15.99 -4.02 0.38
N GLN A 114 -15.79 -5.32 0.35
CA GLN A 114 -16.31 -6.26 1.36
C GLN A 114 -15.59 -6.08 2.70
N GLU A 115 -16.33 -6.25 3.79
CA GLU A 115 -15.80 -6.19 5.16
C GLU A 115 -15.45 -7.61 5.65
N VAL A 116 -14.32 -8.13 5.22
CA VAL A 116 -13.85 -9.49 5.53
C VAL A 116 -13.41 -9.61 6.99
N HIS A 117 -12.81 -8.55 7.53
CA HIS A 117 -12.26 -8.53 8.90
C HIS A 117 -13.17 -7.80 9.89
N ARG A 118 -14.44 -7.55 9.53
CA ARG A 118 -15.43 -6.91 10.41
C ARG A 118 -15.52 -7.56 11.81
N PRO A 119 -15.45 -8.90 11.99
CA PRO A 119 -15.43 -9.50 13.31
C PRO A 119 -14.26 -9.04 14.18
N ILE A 120 -13.07 -8.87 13.59
CA ILE A 120 -11.86 -8.38 14.27
C ILE A 120 -12.06 -6.92 14.69
N PHE A 121 -12.55 -6.08 13.80
CA PHE A 121 -12.85 -4.68 14.11
C PHE A 121 -13.88 -4.55 15.24
N ARG A 122 -14.93 -5.37 15.23
CA ARG A 122 -15.93 -5.38 16.30
C ARG A 122 -15.37 -5.88 17.64
N LYS A 123 -14.51 -6.90 17.61
CA LYS A 123 -13.92 -7.51 18.81
C LYS A 123 -12.96 -6.55 19.53
N TYR A 124 -12.13 -5.85 18.75
CA TYR A 124 -11.04 -5.06 19.31
C TYR A 124 -11.29 -3.55 19.28
N ASN A 125 -12.17 -3.08 18.41
CA ASN A 125 -12.46 -1.66 18.18
C ASN A 125 -11.19 -0.80 18.15
N PRO A 126 -10.26 -1.05 17.19
CA PRO A 126 -8.96 -0.38 17.19
C PRO A 126 -9.11 1.11 16.88
N ASP A 127 -8.44 1.95 17.67
CA ASP A 127 -8.37 3.39 17.41
C ASP A 127 -7.52 3.71 16.19
N ILE A 128 -6.45 2.92 16.00
CA ILE A 128 -5.45 3.13 14.94
C ILE A 128 -5.18 1.81 14.23
N VAL A 129 -5.10 1.89 12.90
CA VAL A 129 -4.61 0.81 12.05
C VAL A 129 -3.33 1.28 11.35
N ILE A 130 -2.26 0.52 11.55
CA ILE A 130 -0.96 0.78 10.94
C ILE A 130 -0.81 -0.13 9.72
N THR A 131 -0.43 0.45 8.59
CA THR A 131 -0.21 -0.28 7.32
C THR A 131 1.15 0.05 6.73
N THR A 132 1.60 -0.78 5.81
CA THR A 132 2.93 -0.67 5.19
C THR A 132 2.92 0.03 3.84
N SER A 133 1.74 0.41 3.37
CA SER A 133 1.54 1.20 2.15
C SER A 133 0.34 2.14 2.30
N MET A 134 0.19 3.07 1.38
CA MET A 134 -0.98 3.97 1.31
C MET A 134 -2.17 3.33 0.54
N GLY A 135 -2.37 2.02 0.65
CA GLY A 135 -3.36 1.31 -0.14
C GLY A 135 -3.01 1.21 -1.62
N THR A 136 -1.75 1.42 -1.98
CA THR A 136 -1.23 1.18 -3.33
C THR A 136 -1.08 -0.32 -3.60
N LEU A 137 -0.90 -1.12 -2.55
CA LEU A 137 -0.94 -2.58 -2.62
C LEU A 137 -2.38 -3.07 -2.37
N PRO A 138 -2.85 -4.08 -3.11
CA PRO A 138 -4.22 -4.57 -2.98
C PRO A 138 -4.60 -5.02 -1.57
N TYR A 139 -3.68 -5.69 -0.88
CA TYR A 139 -3.93 -6.21 0.47
C TYR A 139 -4.15 -5.08 1.49
N ASP A 140 -3.24 -4.13 1.55
CA ASP A 140 -3.34 -2.99 2.46
C ASP A 140 -4.58 -2.14 2.16
N ARG A 141 -4.91 -1.98 0.88
CA ARG A 141 -6.05 -1.17 0.45
C ARG A 141 -7.36 -1.63 1.07
N PHE A 142 -7.64 -2.92 1.04
CA PHE A 142 -8.90 -3.46 1.53
C PHE A 142 -9.02 -3.31 3.04
N ILE A 143 -7.98 -3.67 3.80
CA ILE A 143 -8.02 -3.54 5.26
C ILE A 143 -8.11 -2.06 5.70
N MET A 144 -7.46 -1.15 4.97
CA MET A 144 -7.55 0.29 5.22
C MET A 144 -8.97 0.81 4.98
N GLN A 145 -9.64 0.35 3.93
CA GLN A 145 -11.02 0.73 3.66
C GLN A 145 -11.97 0.18 4.72
N GLU A 146 -11.77 -1.05 5.21
CA GLU A 146 -12.51 -1.58 6.35
C GLU A 146 -12.25 -0.79 7.63
N ALA A 147 -11.00 -0.47 7.93
CA ALA A 147 -10.63 0.34 9.07
C ALA A 147 -11.36 1.69 9.07
N LYS A 148 -11.42 2.35 7.92
CA LYS A 148 -12.12 3.62 7.78
C LYS A 148 -13.62 3.51 8.01
N LYS A 149 -14.26 2.44 7.51
CA LYS A 149 -15.67 2.14 7.77
C LYS A 149 -15.97 1.92 9.26
N ASN A 150 -15.01 1.39 10.00
CA ASN A 150 -15.12 1.12 11.43
C ASN A 150 -14.62 2.28 12.32
N GLY A 151 -14.32 3.44 11.74
CA GLY A 151 -13.96 4.66 12.49
C GLY A 151 -12.50 4.75 12.91
N SER A 152 -11.66 3.75 12.61
CA SER A 152 -10.24 3.77 12.95
C SER A 152 -9.47 4.85 12.19
N LYS A 153 -8.44 5.41 12.82
CA LYS A 153 -7.42 6.22 12.16
C LYS A 153 -6.43 5.34 11.42
N ILE A 154 -5.95 5.80 10.27
CA ILE A 154 -5.03 5.04 9.44
C ILE A 154 -3.68 5.75 9.39
N VAL A 155 -2.64 5.05 9.81
CA VAL A 155 -1.25 5.48 9.73
C VAL A 155 -0.50 4.56 8.78
N SER A 156 0.07 5.10 7.71
CA SER A 156 0.87 4.33 6.77
C SER A 156 2.37 4.55 7.00
N LEU A 157 3.08 3.47 7.24
CA LEU A 157 4.55 3.46 7.25
C LEU A 157 5.04 3.05 5.86
N ILE A 158 5.73 3.93 5.16
CA ILE A 158 6.21 3.60 3.82
C ILE A 158 7.39 2.63 3.91
N LEU A 159 7.26 1.43 3.34
CA LEU A 159 8.30 0.39 3.41
C LEU A 159 9.34 0.46 2.31
N SER A 160 9.05 1.10 1.17
CA SER A 160 9.96 1.15 0.04
C SER A 160 10.03 2.54 -0.55
N TRP A 161 11.23 2.93 -0.97
CA TRP A 161 11.51 4.23 -1.58
C TRP A 161 10.69 4.50 -2.86
N ASP A 162 10.30 3.44 -3.57
CA ASP A 162 9.55 3.54 -4.82
C ASP A 162 8.03 3.60 -4.65
N ASN A 163 7.51 3.41 -3.44
CA ASN A 163 6.06 3.33 -3.19
C ASN A 163 5.33 4.63 -3.50
N THR A 164 6.02 5.76 -3.42
CA THR A 164 5.45 7.09 -3.71
C THR A 164 5.42 7.43 -5.20
N THR A 165 6.14 6.69 -6.05
CA THR A 165 6.33 7.05 -7.47
C THR A 165 5.94 5.96 -8.46
N THR A 166 5.94 4.67 -8.09
CA THR A 166 5.74 3.57 -9.04
C THR A 166 4.43 2.80 -8.90
N LYS A 167 3.73 2.94 -7.77
CA LYS A 167 2.55 2.11 -7.44
C LYS A 167 1.19 2.77 -7.75
N GLY A 168 1.19 3.94 -8.37
CA GLY A 168 -0.03 4.71 -8.64
C GLY A 168 -0.46 5.59 -7.47
N ILE A 169 -1.61 6.22 -7.59
CA ILE A 169 -2.18 7.05 -6.52
C ILE A 169 -2.72 6.19 -5.37
N SER A 170 -2.80 6.81 -4.18
CA SER A 170 -3.36 6.15 -2.99
C SER A 170 -4.71 5.50 -3.26
N GLY A 171 -4.88 4.27 -2.79
CA GLY A 171 -6.09 3.47 -2.98
C GLY A 171 -7.03 3.45 -1.79
N ALA A 172 -6.66 4.11 -0.69
CA ALA A 172 -7.49 4.21 0.51
C ALA A 172 -7.27 5.55 1.21
N PRO A 173 -8.24 6.02 2.01
CA PRO A 173 -8.03 7.19 2.85
C PRO A 173 -6.94 6.92 3.88
N VAL A 174 -5.99 7.85 4.02
CA VAL A 174 -4.91 7.81 5.00
C VAL A 174 -5.01 9.05 5.87
N ASP A 175 -4.95 8.88 7.19
CA ASP A 175 -4.96 10.01 8.12
C ASP A 175 -3.54 10.58 8.30
N TYR A 176 -2.53 9.71 8.44
CA TYR A 176 -1.12 10.09 8.59
C TYR A 176 -0.18 9.15 7.83
N VAL A 177 0.96 9.68 7.41
CA VAL A 177 2.00 8.91 6.73
C VAL A 177 3.35 9.17 7.38
N VAL A 178 4.12 8.12 7.58
CA VAL A 178 5.53 8.20 7.97
C VAL A 178 6.38 7.95 6.73
N ALA A 179 7.07 8.98 6.30
CA ALA A 179 7.98 8.99 5.16
C ALA A 179 9.43 8.78 5.59
N TRP A 180 10.27 8.30 4.70
CA TRP A 180 11.69 8.09 4.99
C TRP A 180 12.49 9.40 5.01
N THR A 181 12.20 10.30 4.07
CA THR A 181 12.98 11.50 3.81
C THR A 181 12.09 12.68 3.46
N GLU A 182 12.66 13.89 3.47
CA GLU A 182 11.99 15.09 2.95
C GLU A 182 11.69 14.99 1.45
N ILE A 183 12.49 14.26 0.68
CA ILE A 183 12.20 14.00 -0.74
C ILE A 183 10.88 13.25 -0.86
N MET A 184 10.72 12.15 -0.11
CA MET A 184 9.49 11.36 -0.10
C MET A 184 8.30 12.17 0.42
N ARG A 185 8.49 13.02 1.43
CA ARG A 185 7.46 13.96 1.91
C ARG A 185 6.95 14.87 0.78
N ASN A 186 7.87 15.45 0.01
CA ASN A 186 7.52 16.30 -1.12
C ASN A 186 6.79 15.52 -2.23
N GLU A 187 7.16 14.28 -2.49
CA GLU A 187 6.46 13.38 -3.40
C GLU A 187 5.03 13.10 -2.93
N LEU A 188 4.82 12.82 -1.65
CA LEU A 188 3.52 12.58 -1.05
C LEU A 188 2.58 13.78 -1.18
N ILE A 189 3.10 14.99 -0.95
CA ILE A 189 2.35 16.24 -1.15
C ILE A 189 2.00 16.42 -2.63
N LYS A 190 3.00 16.27 -3.50
CA LYS A 190 2.86 16.57 -4.91
C LYS A 190 2.01 15.55 -5.67
N TYR A 191 2.13 14.26 -5.33
CA TYR A 191 1.60 13.17 -6.13
C TYR A 191 0.36 12.51 -5.51
N HIS A 192 0.23 12.55 -4.17
CA HIS A 192 -0.81 11.81 -3.45
C HIS A 192 -1.83 12.70 -2.75
N ASP A 193 -1.83 14.01 -3.00
CA ASP A 193 -2.77 14.97 -2.44
C ASP A 193 -2.76 15.04 -0.88
N LEU A 194 -1.64 14.68 -0.25
CA LEU A 194 -1.50 14.71 1.19
C LEU A 194 -1.10 16.10 1.67
N MET A 195 -1.70 16.54 2.78
CA MET A 195 -1.32 17.77 3.44
C MET A 195 -0.02 17.59 4.21
N SER A 196 0.86 18.59 4.18
CA SER A 196 2.18 18.54 4.83
C SER A 196 2.10 18.19 6.32
N ASN A 197 1.09 18.68 7.04
CA ASN A 197 0.88 18.41 8.47
C ASN A 197 0.42 16.97 8.79
N ARG A 198 0.19 16.16 7.79
CA ARG A 198 -0.15 14.72 7.92
C ARG A 198 1.01 13.80 7.59
N ILE A 199 2.18 14.35 7.27
CA ILE A 199 3.35 13.59 6.87
C ILE A 199 4.48 13.84 7.87
N PHE A 200 4.95 12.76 8.48
CA PHE A 200 6.09 12.75 9.40
C PHE A 200 7.29 12.13 8.70
N VAL A 201 8.46 12.73 8.84
CA VAL A 201 9.70 12.14 8.36
C VAL A 201 10.33 11.38 9.51
N GLY A 202 10.26 10.06 9.45
CA GLY A 202 10.70 9.14 10.52
C GLY A 202 11.96 8.35 10.21
N GLY A 203 12.53 8.51 9.01
CA GLY A 203 13.67 7.69 8.60
C GLY A 203 13.26 6.29 8.12
N VAL A 204 14.23 5.40 8.03
CA VAL A 204 14.07 4.04 7.51
C VAL A 204 14.21 3.04 8.65
N VAL A 205 13.11 2.77 9.36
CA VAL A 205 13.09 1.92 10.56
C VAL A 205 13.73 0.55 10.31
N GLN A 206 13.51 -0.05 9.16
CA GLN A 206 14.07 -1.36 8.80
C GLN A 206 15.59 -1.38 8.69
N TYR A 207 16.25 -0.22 8.65
CA TYR A 207 17.72 -0.11 8.60
C TYR A 207 18.35 0.25 9.94
N GLU A 208 17.56 0.42 11.01
CA GLU A 208 18.11 0.74 12.33
C GLU A 208 19.09 -0.32 12.84
N GLU A 209 18.87 -1.59 12.48
CA GLU A 209 19.76 -2.70 12.85
C GLU A 209 21.20 -2.50 12.34
N TYR A 210 21.39 -1.80 11.21
CA TYR A 210 22.71 -1.51 10.67
C TYR A 210 23.51 -0.49 11.51
N PHE A 211 22.82 0.25 12.38
CA PHE A 211 23.45 1.22 13.27
C PHE A 211 23.73 0.65 14.67
N LYS A 212 23.24 -0.54 14.97
CA LYS A 212 23.54 -1.26 16.22
C LYS A 212 24.86 -2.00 16.05
N LYS A 213 25.95 -1.47 16.67
CA LYS A 213 27.31 -2.01 16.53
C LYS A 213 27.42 -3.49 16.91
N ASP A 214 26.65 -3.92 17.91
CA ASP A 214 26.67 -5.28 18.44
C ASP A 214 26.15 -6.34 17.43
N ASN A 215 25.40 -5.92 16.43
CA ASN A 215 24.85 -6.78 15.38
C ASN A 215 25.73 -6.82 14.11
N LEU A 216 26.81 -6.06 14.06
CA LEU A 216 27.68 -6.01 12.89
C LEU A 216 28.68 -7.15 12.90
N VAL A 217 28.63 -7.97 11.87
CA VAL A 217 29.62 -9.02 11.62
C VAL A 217 30.92 -8.37 11.18
N THR A 218 32.07 -8.74 11.80
CA THR A 218 33.37 -8.23 11.37
C THR A 218 33.73 -8.72 9.96
N LYS A 219 34.58 -7.97 9.24
CA LYS A 219 35.09 -8.40 7.93
C LYS A 219 35.66 -9.82 7.99
N LYS A 220 36.42 -10.14 9.02
CA LYS A 220 37.04 -11.45 9.25
C LYS A 220 36.00 -12.57 9.38
N ASP A 221 34.98 -12.36 10.19
CA ASP A 221 33.94 -13.35 10.41
C ASP A 221 33.06 -13.53 9.17
N LEU A 222 32.81 -12.45 8.43
CA LEU A 222 32.08 -12.50 7.16
C LEU A 222 32.85 -13.32 6.12
N PHE A 223 34.14 -13.05 5.95
CA PHE A 223 35.01 -13.77 5.00
C PHE A 223 35.09 -15.24 5.37
N LYS A 224 35.27 -15.57 6.67
CA LYS A 224 35.24 -16.95 7.15
C LYS A 224 33.91 -17.63 6.87
N LYS A 225 32.79 -16.94 7.08
CA LYS A 225 31.45 -17.48 6.84
C LYS A 225 31.14 -17.73 5.36
N LEU A 226 31.76 -16.94 4.48
CA LEU A 226 31.62 -17.03 3.03
C LEU A 226 32.71 -17.87 2.35
N ASP A 227 33.63 -18.45 3.15
CA ASP A 227 34.79 -19.22 2.66
C ASP A 227 35.66 -18.42 1.65
N LEU A 228 35.87 -17.14 1.95
CA LEU A 228 36.65 -16.21 1.13
C LEU A 228 38.06 -16.01 1.76
N ALA A 229 39.10 -15.95 0.90
CA ALA A 229 40.43 -15.56 1.32
C ALA A 229 40.42 -14.08 1.79
N MET A 230 41.19 -13.79 2.86
CA MET A 230 41.45 -12.43 3.32
C MET A 230 42.77 -11.99 2.68
N ASP A 231 42.67 -11.24 1.60
CA ASP A 231 43.83 -10.50 1.05
C ASP A 231 44.08 -9.22 1.86
#